data_6d37cbfbcf5344bcab65cb16a1397571
#
_entry.id   6d37cbfbcf5344bcab65cb16a1397571
#
_cell.length_a   1.000
_cell.length_b   1.000
_cell.length_c   1.000
_cell.angle_alpha   90.00
_cell.angle_beta   90.00
_cell.angle_gamma   90.00
#
_symmetry.space_group_name_H-M   'P 1'
#
loop_
_entity.id
_entity.type
_entity.pdbx_description
1 polymer ?
#
loop_
_entity_poly.entity_id
_entity_poly.type
_entity_poly.pdbx_seq_one_letter_code
_entity_poly.pdbx_strand_id
1 'polypeptide(L)'
;PNIRVSVGRPQVVTSKTFKSSDHGCDQMSPKNSIGILVGAGSIGKRHAKKLIEQYGLVIVVDPEPSLSNWVETELRSQDLYFSELSAALANIGSNANQATAVIANLGPEHFSTFNQLADAGIKRILCEKPMAVSIKQIDVMIARIKSDNILFTVGIQRRYTDLCSVLRSIGEKYLGGKPVAVVGHGGAQCLITTGMHWIDLCIDLFQDNPKAVSAIAHPQKISPRSPLLEMWSGTAAWAFSNNRYLTLTYSNSSSVEGELVIYCPTGRIEIDPNGVITMHQRKSSEVLTDKRITRVGEALSSGVIEINPQVVHPTIQMLNELDTGVELTYSTTAAAIAANAALGLLISATTKHEIQLPVSNMSEYYGFEWSVT
;
A
#
# COMPACT_ATOMS: atom_id res chain seq x y z
N PRO A 1 -4.78 1.06 20.80
CA PRO A 1 -4.40 2.37 20.34
C PRO A 1 -5.00 3.45 21.24
N ASN A 2 -4.14 4.33 21.78
CA ASN A 2 -4.60 5.46 22.56
C ASN A 2 -5.03 6.56 21.59
N ILE A 3 -6.34 6.80 21.48
CA ILE A 3 -6.91 7.84 20.65
C ILE A 3 -7.15 9.07 21.52
N ARG A 4 -6.55 10.21 21.21
CA ARG A 4 -6.92 11.51 21.77
C ARG A 4 -7.83 12.24 20.79
N VAL A 5 -9.02 12.60 21.22
CA VAL A 5 -9.94 13.45 20.47
C VAL A 5 -10.08 14.77 21.22
N SER A 6 -9.65 15.88 20.63
CA SER A 6 -9.91 17.21 21.20
C SER A 6 -11.11 17.84 20.50
N VAL A 7 -12.21 18.03 21.23
CA VAL A 7 -13.43 18.66 20.72
C VAL A 7 -13.61 19.99 21.43
N GLY A 8 -13.55 21.09 20.70
CA GLY A 8 -13.81 22.48 21.09
C GLY A 8 -13.49 22.83 22.56
N ARG A 9 -12.51 23.63 22.87
CA ARG A 9 -11.76 23.87 24.13
C ARG A 9 -11.37 22.55 24.84
N PRO A 10 -10.11 22.26 25.08
CA PRO A 10 -9.59 20.93 25.33
C PRO A 10 -10.17 20.31 26.60
N GLN A 11 -11.09 19.36 26.46
CA GLN A 11 -11.29 18.33 27.46
C GLN A 11 -10.53 17.09 27.01
N VAL A 12 -9.43 16.82 27.69
CA VAL A 12 -8.60 15.63 27.47
C VAL A 12 -9.35 14.43 28.06
N VAL A 13 -9.89 13.56 27.20
CA VAL A 13 -10.39 12.26 27.64
C VAL A 13 -9.21 11.28 27.60
N THR A 14 -8.62 11.02 28.75
CA THR A 14 -7.59 9.98 28.89
C THR A 14 -8.23 8.62 28.97
N SER A 15 -8.03 7.77 27.97
CA SER A 15 -8.33 6.35 28.08
C SER A 15 -7.24 5.66 28.92
N LYS A 16 -7.65 4.75 29.81
CA LYS A 16 -6.77 3.97 30.67
C LYS A 16 -5.72 3.23 29.83
N THR A 17 -4.48 3.41 30.19
CA THR A 17 -3.32 2.68 29.68
C THR A 17 -3.50 1.16 29.85
N PHE A 18 -3.61 0.45 28.75
CA PHE A 18 -3.26 -0.97 28.74
C PHE A 18 -1.71 -1.05 28.81
N LYS A 19 -1.20 -1.66 29.85
CA LYS A 19 0.22 -2.00 29.94
C LYS A 19 0.51 -3.00 28.82
N SER A 20 1.32 -2.60 27.85
CA SER A 20 1.99 -3.52 26.96
C SER A 20 2.93 -4.36 27.82
N SER A 21 2.79 -5.67 27.79
CA SER A 21 3.81 -6.58 28.28
C SER A 21 5.08 -6.34 27.46
N ASP A 22 6.13 -5.90 28.13
CA ASP A 22 7.50 -5.88 27.62
C ASP A 22 7.88 -7.30 27.19
N HIS A 23 7.74 -7.59 25.92
CA HIS A 23 8.51 -8.63 25.27
C HIS A 23 9.65 -7.92 24.55
N GLY A 24 10.73 -7.72 25.27
CA GLY A 24 12.02 -7.37 24.71
C GLY A 24 12.45 -8.45 23.72
N CYS A 25 12.28 -8.18 22.44
CA CYS A 25 12.84 -8.99 21.37
C CYS A 25 14.21 -8.39 21.00
N ASP A 26 15.21 -8.61 21.87
CA ASP A 26 16.61 -8.56 21.51
C ASP A 26 16.95 -9.83 20.70
N GLN A 27 16.33 -10.00 19.53
CA GLN A 27 16.86 -10.91 18.52
C GLN A 27 17.74 -10.09 17.58
N MET A 28 19.03 -10.00 17.92
CA MET A 28 20.07 -9.60 16.97
C MET A 28 19.93 -10.47 15.73
N SER A 29 19.68 -9.84 14.57
CA SER A 29 19.73 -10.49 13.27
C SER A 29 21.04 -11.28 13.16
N PRO A 30 21.01 -12.54 12.70
CA PRO A 30 22.23 -13.32 12.57
C PRO A 30 23.19 -12.59 11.63
N LYS A 31 24.45 -12.42 12.04
CA LYS A 31 25.52 -11.71 11.30
C LYS A 31 25.77 -12.27 9.88
N ASN A 32 25.17 -13.39 9.54
CA ASN A 32 25.33 -14.10 8.25
C ASN A 32 24.09 -13.99 7.36
N SER A 33 23.09 -13.15 7.68
CA SER A 33 21.90 -13.00 6.84
C SER A 33 22.16 -12.03 5.68
N ILE A 34 21.54 -12.30 4.52
CA ILE A 34 21.71 -11.54 3.28
C ILE A 34 20.43 -10.83 2.93
N GLY A 35 20.51 -9.51 2.75
CA GLY A 35 19.46 -8.69 2.15
C GLY A 35 19.78 -8.38 0.69
N ILE A 36 18.83 -8.58 -0.21
CA ILE A 36 18.99 -8.23 -1.63
C ILE A 36 18.00 -7.12 -1.97
N LEU A 37 18.48 -6.03 -2.53
CA LEU A 37 17.64 -4.97 -3.07
C LEU A 37 17.75 -4.95 -4.60
N VAL A 38 16.65 -5.09 -5.30
CA VAL A 38 16.58 -4.94 -6.75
C VAL A 38 15.85 -3.64 -7.08
N GLY A 39 16.58 -2.69 -7.66
CA GLY A 39 16.13 -1.31 -7.90
C GLY A 39 16.49 -0.37 -6.75
N ALA A 40 17.41 0.57 -7.00
CA ALA A 40 17.90 1.55 -6.02
C ALA A 40 17.46 2.99 -6.36
N GLY A 41 16.27 3.16 -6.92
CA GLY A 41 15.60 4.46 -7.06
C GLY A 41 15.24 5.07 -5.70
N SER A 42 14.42 6.10 -5.69
CA SER A 42 14.05 6.82 -4.45
C SER A 42 13.51 5.91 -3.35
N ILE A 43 12.63 4.96 -3.69
CA ILE A 43 12.05 4.02 -2.72
C ILE A 43 13.06 2.93 -2.35
N GLY A 44 13.79 2.40 -3.34
CA GLY A 44 14.84 1.40 -3.10
C GLY A 44 15.90 1.90 -2.12
N LYS A 45 16.35 3.15 -2.25
CA LYS A 45 17.30 3.76 -1.29
C LYS A 45 16.75 3.83 0.15
N ARG A 46 15.44 4.01 0.31
CA ARG A 46 14.80 3.94 1.64
C ARG A 46 14.81 2.51 2.19
N HIS A 47 14.54 1.52 1.34
CA HIS A 47 14.64 0.11 1.73
C HIS A 47 16.07 -0.29 2.06
N ALA A 48 17.07 0.15 1.28
CA ALA A 48 18.49 -0.13 1.56
C ALA A 48 18.89 0.26 2.99
N LYS A 49 18.48 1.46 3.44
CA LYS A 49 18.73 1.92 4.81
C LYS A 49 18.10 1.01 5.87
N LYS A 50 16.99 0.35 5.57
CA LYS A 50 16.36 -0.60 6.49
C LYS A 50 16.97 -2.01 6.39
N LEU A 51 17.43 -2.38 5.21
CA LEU A 51 18.15 -3.64 5.04
C LEU A 51 19.46 -3.66 5.81
N ILE A 52 20.25 -2.59 5.80
CA ILE A 52 21.50 -2.52 6.58
C ILE A 52 21.28 -2.57 8.11
N GLU A 53 20.08 -2.19 8.58
CA GLU A 53 19.71 -2.33 10.00
C GLU A 53 19.41 -3.80 10.37
N GLN A 54 19.01 -4.65 9.39
CA GLN A 54 18.52 -6.01 9.61
C GLN A 54 19.49 -7.10 9.18
N TYR A 55 20.29 -6.88 8.14
CA TYR A 55 21.12 -7.92 7.53
C TYR A 55 22.61 -7.65 7.66
N GLY A 56 23.41 -8.73 7.77
CA GLY A 56 24.86 -8.66 7.87
C GLY A 56 25.53 -8.25 6.55
N LEU A 57 24.92 -8.59 5.42
CA LEU A 57 25.34 -8.21 4.07
C LEU A 57 24.15 -7.70 3.29
N VAL A 58 24.29 -6.56 2.61
CA VAL A 58 23.28 -6.06 1.65
C VAL A 58 23.87 -6.04 0.25
N ILE A 59 23.14 -6.61 -0.69
CA ILE A 59 23.47 -6.62 -2.11
C ILE A 59 22.47 -5.73 -2.83
N VAL A 60 22.98 -4.70 -3.48
CA VAL A 60 22.17 -3.76 -4.28
C VAL A 60 22.34 -4.09 -5.75
N VAL A 61 21.22 -4.26 -6.44
CA VAL A 61 21.18 -4.54 -7.89
C VAL A 61 20.44 -3.42 -8.59
N ASP A 62 21.12 -2.73 -9.49
CA ASP A 62 20.50 -1.67 -10.30
C ASP A 62 21.35 -1.42 -11.56
N PRO A 63 20.78 -1.27 -12.77
CA PRO A 63 21.54 -1.05 -13.99
C PRO A 63 22.26 0.31 -14.06
N GLU A 64 21.93 1.27 -13.18
CA GLU A 64 22.52 2.61 -13.16
C GLU A 64 23.93 2.60 -12.52
N PRO A 65 25.02 2.75 -13.32
CA PRO A 65 26.40 2.59 -12.82
C PRO A 65 26.79 3.60 -11.70
N SER A 66 26.19 4.78 -11.68
CA SER A 66 26.49 5.78 -10.66
C SER A 66 26.10 5.34 -9.25
N LEU A 67 25.25 4.32 -9.12
CA LEU A 67 24.85 3.74 -7.83
C LEU A 67 25.93 2.91 -7.16
N SER A 68 26.97 2.45 -7.89
CA SER A 68 28.14 1.83 -7.27
C SER A 68 28.79 2.78 -6.24
N ASN A 69 29.04 4.02 -6.65
CA ASN A 69 29.61 5.02 -5.76
C ASN A 69 28.66 5.34 -4.57
N TRP A 70 27.34 5.35 -4.80
CA TRP A 70 26.37 5.54 -3.72
C TRP A 70 26.42 4.38 -2.70
N VAL A 71 26.55 3.13 -3.15
CA VAL A 71 26.70 1.97 -2.25
C VAL A 71 27.98 2.10 -1.42
N GLU A 72 29.11 2.45 -2.06
CA GLU A 72 30.40 2.61 -1.39
C GLU A 72 30.41 3.74 -0.36
N THR A 73 29.66 4.82 -0.58
CA THR A 73 29.66 6.01 0.29
C THR A 73 28.57 6.01 1.35
N GLU A 74 27.39 5.47 1.06
CA GLU A 74 26.20 5.56 1.91
C GLU A 74 25.84 4.25 2.63
N LEU A 75 26.41 3.12 2.20
CA LEU A 75 26.22 1.82 2.84
C LEU A 75 27.51 1.40 3.56
N ARG A 76 27.59 0.14 4.00
CA ARG A 76 28.74 -0.40 4.73
C ARG A 76 29.78 -0.94 3.75
N SER A 77 31.03 -1.00 4.16
CA SER A 77 32.15 -1.46 3.33
C SER A 77 32.02 -2.91 2.83
N GLN A 78 31.25 -3.75 3.52
CA GLN A 78 30.97 -5.12 3.08
C GLN A 78 29.79 -5.25 2.11
N ASP A 79 28.94 -4.21 1.95
CA ASP A 79 27.80 -4.24 1.08
C ASP A 79 28.23 -4.14 -0.39
N LEU A 80 27.48 -4.80 -1.28
CA LEU A 80 27.90 -5.03 -2.66
C LEU A 80 26.94 -4.38 -3.64
N TYR A 81 27.48 -3.94 -4.78
CA TYR A 81 26.72 -3.47 -5.92
C TYR A 81 26.91 -4.39 -7.13
N PHE A 82 25.81 -4.65 -7.84
CA PHE A 82 25.79 -5.33 -9.13
C PHE A 82 24.89 -4.59 -10.11
N SER A 83 25.30 -4.50 -11.37
CA SER A 83 24.44 -3.95 -12.44
C SER A 83 23.38 -4.94 -12.91
N GLU A 84 23.60 -6.24 -12.67
CA GLU A 84 22.75 -7.32 -13.16
C GLU A 84 22.35 -8.27 -12.03
N LEU A 85 21.05 -8.64 -11.98
CA LEU A 85 20.53 -9.55 -10.96
C LEU A 85 21.18 -10.95 -11.07
N SER A 86 21.40 -11.43 -12.29
CA SER A 86 22.06 -12.73 -12.54
C SER A 86 23.45 -12.82 -11.91
N ALA A 87 24.23 -11.74 -11.99
CA ALA A 87 25.55 -11.69 -11.38
C ALA A 87 25.48 -11.68 -9.85
N ALA A 88 24.54 -10.95 -9.27
CA ALA A 88 24.30 -10.94 -7.83
C ALA A 88 23.87 -12.33 -7.33
N LEU A 89 22.95 -13.00 -8.05
CA LEU A 89 22.48 -14.34 -7.71
C LEU A 89 23.60 -15.40 -7.83
N ALA A 90 24.45 -15.30 -8.84
CA ALA A 90 25.63 -16.15 -8.96
C ALA A 90 26.62 -15.94 -7.80
N ASN A 91 26.79 -14.72 -7.33
CA ASN A 91 27.67 -14.39 -6.19
C ASN A 91 27.19 -15.03 -4.87
N ILE A 92 25.89 -15.02 -4.59
CA ILE A 92 25.35 -15.64 -3.37
C ILE A 92 25.27 -17.16 -3.45
N GLY A 93 25.11 -17.74 -4.65
CA GLY A 93 25.12 -19.16 -4.89
C GLY A 93 24.18 -19.97 -3.97
N SER A 94 24.71 -20.96 -3.26
CA SER A 94 23.94 -21.82 -2.35
C SER A 94 23.34 -21.09 -1.13
N ASN A 95 23.73 -19.86 -0.85
CA ASN A 95 23.17 -19.07 0.26
C ASN A 95 21.85 -18.38 -0.10
N ALA A 96 21.34 -18.56 -1.32
CA ALA A 96 20.10 -17.94 -1.78
C ALA A 96 18.88 -18.23 -0.86
N ASN A 97 18.80 -19.45 -0.30
CA ASN A 97 17.74 -19.83 0.65
C ASN A 97 17.78 -19.07 1.99
N GLN A 98 18.91 -18.43 2.32
CA GLN A 98 19.10 -17.61 3.52
C GLN A 98 18.84 -16.13 3.25
N ALA A 99 18.70 -15.75 1.99
CA ALA A 99 18.50 -14.37 1.59
C ALA A 99 17.02 -13.94 1.68
N THR A 100 16.82 -12.65 1.99
CA THR A 100 15.53 -11.95 1.87
C THR A 100 15.67 -10.87 0.81
N ALA A 101 14.78 -10.86 -0.17
CA ALA A 101 14.85 -9.92 -1.28
C ALA A 101 13.77 -8.83 -1.19
N VAL A 102 14.14 -7.62 -1.62
CA VAL A 102 13.23 -6.49 -1.84
C VAL A 102 13.24 -6.13 -3.32
N ILE A 103 12.08 -6.22 -3.96
CA ILE A 103 11.85 -5.80 -5.34
C ILE A 103 11.35 -4.36 -5.31
N ALA A 104 12.14 -3.43 -5.82
CA ALA A 104 11.85 -1.99 -5.82
C ALA A 104 12.26 -1.30 -7.14
N ASN A 105 12.44 -2.09 -8.21
CA ASN A 105 12.61 -1.60 -9.58
C ASN A 105 11.28 -1.10 -10.17
N LEU A 106 11.17 -0.94 -11.48
CA LEU A 106 9.94 -0.44 -12.10
C LEU A 106 8.84 -1.52 -12.12
N GLY A 107 7.59 -1.13 -11.93
CA GLY A 107 6.44 -2.04 -11.90
C GLY A 107 6.39 -3.08 -13.01
N PRO A 108 6.64 -2.75 -14.29
CA PRO A 108 6.70 -3.74 -15.38
C PRO A 108 7.76 -4.83 -15.20
N GLU A 109 8.78 -4.58 -14.41
CA GLU A 109 9.90 -5.51 -14.16
C GLU A 109 9.66 -6.43 -12.96
N HIS A 110 8.69 -6.13 -12.09
CA HIS A 110 8.45 -6.88 -10.86
C HIS A 110 8.25 -8.37 -11.10
N PHE A 111 7.44 -8.72 -12.12
CA PHE A 111 7.14 -10.12 -12.44
C PHE A 111 8.40 -10.90 -12.89
N SER A 112 9.22 -10.33 -13.77
CA SER A 112 10.46 -10.97 -14.23
C SER A 112 11.49 -11.10 -13.10
N THR A 113 11.63 -10.06 -12.29
CA THR A 113 12.50 -10.04 -11.11
C THR A 113 12.06 -11.09 -10.08
N PHE A 114 10.76 -11.17 -9.78
CA PHE A 114 10.20 -12.20 -8.90
C PHE A 114 10.56 -13.61 -9.38
N ASN A 115 10.41 -13.89 -10.69
CA ASN A 115 10.71 -15.19 -11.23
C ASN A 115 12.21 -15.54 -11.10
N GLN A 116 13.11 -14.61 -11.42
CA GLN A 116 14.55 -14.82 -11.28
C GLN A 116 14.95 -15.11 -9.81
N LEU A 117 14.39 -14.37 -8.86
CA LEU A 117 14.62 -14.60 -7.43
C LEU A 117 14.12 -15.99 -6.99
N ALA A 118 12.90 -16.35 -7.43
CA ALA A 118 12.31 -17.64 -7.10
C ALA A 118 13.07 -18.81 -7.74
N ASP A 119 13.55 -18.67 -9.00
CA ASP A 119 14.40 -19.65 -9.70
C ASP A 119 15.74 -19.88 -8.98
N ALA A 120 16.28 -18.81 -8.38
CA ALA A 120 17.48 -18.91 -7.55
C ALA A 120 17.24 -19.54 -6.16
N GLY A 121 16.00 -19.85 -5.80
CA GLY A 121 15.63 -20.44 -4.51
C GLY A 121 15.37 -19.47 -3.37
N ILE A 122 15.22 -18.18 -3.65
CA ILE A 122 14.87 -17.18 -2.63
C ILE A 122 13.40 -17.35 -2.24
N LYS A 123 13.15 -17.49 -0.94
CA LYS A 123 11.83 -17.80 -0.39
C LYS A 123 11.21 -16.69 0.43
N ARG A 124 11.86 -15.55 0.60
CA ARG A 124 11.41 -14.40 1.37
C ARG A 124 11.51 -13.15 0.49
N ILE A 125 10.35 -12.60 0.09
CA ILE A 125 10.31 -11.52 -0.89
C ILE A 125 9.33 -10.43 -0.44
N LEU A 126 9.83 -9.21 -0.29
CA LEU A 126 9.05 -7.98 -0.24
C LEU A 126 9.05 -7.35 -1.63
N CYS A 127 7.88 -7.12 -2.20
CA CYS A 127 7.74 -6.45 -3.50
C CYS A 127 7.08 -5.09 -3.32
N GLU A 128 7.61 -4.05 -3.97
CA GLU A 128 6.91 -2.78 -4.06
C GLU A 128 5.63 -2.91 -4.91
N LYS A 129 4.73 -1.98 -4.71
CA LYS A 129 3.48 -1.92 -5.48
C LYS A 129 3.72 -1.26 -6.86
N PRO A 130 2.97 -1.69 -7.89
CA PRO A 130 2.06 -2.82 -7.95
C PRO A 130 2.82 -4.15 -7.95
N MET A 131 2.24 -5.22 -7.38
CA MET A 131 2.92 -6.52 -7.39
C MET A 131 3.21 -7.03 -8.82
N ALA A 132 2.37 -6.68 -9.78
CA ALA A 132 2.54 -6.92 -11.21
C ALA A 132 1.66 -5.96 -12.02
N VAL A 133 1.87 -5.89 -13.32
CA VAL A 133 1.18 -4.96 -14.24
C VAL A 133 0.21 -5.66 -15.19
N SER A 134 -0.09 -6.93 -14.97
CA SER A 134 -1.04 -7.74 -15.72
C SER A 134 -1.80 -8.68 -14.79
N ILE A 135 -3.08 -8.92 -15.08
CA ILE A 135 -3.89 -9.89 -14.32
C ILE A 135 -3.27 -11.29 -14.39
N LYS A 136 -2.82 -11.71 -15.57
CA LYS A 136 -2.13 -12.99 -15.77
C LYS A 136 -0.86 -13.11 -14.93
N GLN A 137 -0.06 -12.03 -14.85
CA GLN A 137 1.14 -12.02 -14.04
C GLN A 137 0.80 -12.21 -12.55
N ILE A 138 -0.25 -11.54 -12.05
CA ILE A 138 -0.72 -11.69 -10.66
C ILE A 138 -1.08 -13.17 -10.39
N ASP A 139 -1.89 -13.79 -11.26
CA ASP A 139 -2.32 -15.18 -11.08
C ASP A 139 -1.14 -16.16 -11.10
N VAL A 140 -0.19 -15.96 -12.03
CA VAL A 140 1.03 -16.79 -12.11
C VAL A 140 1.90 -16.62 -10.86
N MET A 141 2.08 -15.38 -10.37
CA MET A 141 2.82 -15.14 -9.14
C MET A 141 2.17 -15.83 -7.94
N ILE A 142 0.84 -15.71 -7.78
CA ILE A 142 0.11 -16.36 -6.68
C ILE A 142 0.27 -17.87 -6.74
N ALA A 143 0.12 -18.48 -7.92
CA ALA A 143 0.28 -19.91 -8.10
C ALA A 143 1.70 -20.34 -7.70
N ARG A 144 2.73 -19.63 -8.14
CA ARG A 144 4.12 -19.91 -7.83
C ARG A 144 4.45 -19.69 -6.36
N ILE A 145 3.99 -18.61 -5.76
CA ILE A 145 4.17 -18.32 -4.32
C ILE A 145 3.67 -19.50 -3.50
N LYS A 146 2.49 -20.04 -3.86
CA LYS A 146 1.90 -21.18 -3.17
C LYS A 146 2.67 -22.49 -3.44
N SER A 147 3.01 -22.80 -4.70
CA SER A 147 3.70 -24.05 -5.05
C SER A 147 5.09 -24.14 -4.45
N ASP A 148 5.82 -23.04 -4.45
CA ASP A 148 7.21 -22.96 -4.02
C ASP A 148 7.36 -22.58 -2.54
N ASN A 149 6.27 -22.42 -1.81
CA ASN A 149 6.22 -21.98 -0.40
C ASN A 149 7.02 -20.68 -0.18
N ILE A 150 6.79 -19.67 -1.02
CA ILE A 150 7.44 -18.37 -0.89
C ILE A 150 6.65 -17.50 0.08
N LEU A 151 7.32 -16.93 1.07
CA LEU A 151 6.78 -15.86 1.90
C LEU A 151 6.87 -14.56 1.09
N PHE A 152 5.72 -13.99 0.75
CA PHE A 152 5.64 -12.85 -0.14
C PHE A 152 4.67 -11.80 0.42
N THR A 153 5.14 -10.57 0.52
CA THR A 153 4.31 -9.41 0.88
C THR A 153 4.55 -8.24 -0.08
N VAL A 154 3.61 -7.31 -0.12
CA VAL A 154 3.71 -6.10 -0.96
C VAL A 154 3.85 -4.86 -0.08
N GLY A 155 4.63 -3.89 -0.51
CA GLY A 155 4.98 -2.66 0.21
C GLY A 155 3.82 -1.68 0.44
N ILE A 156 2.70 -2.16 0.98
CA ILE A 156 1.58 -1.31 1.42
C ILE A 156 1.76 -0.92 2.88
N GLN A 157 2.60 0.08 3.12
CA GLN A 157 3.02 0.50 4.47
C GLN A 157 1.87 0.82 5.42
N ARG A 158 0.73 1.33 4.90
CA ARG A 158 -0.45 1.67 5.73
C ARG A 158 -1.04 0.48 6.47
N ARG A 159 -0.88 -0.74 5.97
CA ARG A 159 -1.31 -1.98 6.64
C ARG A 159 -0.53 -2.26 7.91
N TYR A 160 0.65 -1.71 8.02
CA TYR A 160 1.56 -1.85 9.17
C TYR A 160 1.45 -0.66 10.13
N THR A 161 0.37 0.12 10.03
CA THR A 161 0.06 1.24 10.92
C THR A 161 -1.30 1.03 11.60
N ASP A 162 -1.55 1.75 12.69
CA ASP A 162 -2.84 1.73 13.38
C ASP A 162 -3.95 2.51 12.63
N LEU A 163 -3.65 3.10 11.47
CA LEU A 163 -4.56 4.00 10.78
C LEU A 163 -5.94 3.37 10.55
N CYS A 164 -6.00 2.19 9.94
CA CYS A 164 -7.28 1.53 9.62
C CYS A 164 -8.08 1.17 10.87
N SER A 165 -7.42 0.64 11.90
CA SER A 165 -8.08 0.27 13.16
C SER A 165 -8.62 1.49 13.90
N VAL A 166 -7.87 2.60 13.87
CA VAL A 166 -8.29 3.89 14.43
C VAL A 166 -9.49 4.43 13.69
N LEU A 167 -9.46 4.49 12.36
CA LEU A 167 -10.55 5.00 11.54
C LEU A 167 -11.85 4.19 11.74
N ARG A 168 -11.77 2.85 11.80
CA ARG A 168 -12.94 2.00 12.11
C ARG A 168 -13.48 2.28 13.50
N SER A 169 -12.61 2.33 14.50
CA SER A 169 -13.00 2.61 15.89
C SER A 169 -13.70 3.96 16.05
N ILE A 170 -13.22 4.97 15.35
CA ILE A 170 -13.85 6.31 15.33
C ILE A 170 -15.24 6.22 14.71
N GLY A 171 -15.37 5.57 13.55
CA GLY A 171 -16.66 5.37 12.89
C GLY A 171 -17.68 4.72 13.82
N GLU A 172 -17.32 3.61 14.41
CA GLU A 172 -18.18 2.82 15.30
C GLU A 172 -18.53 3.57 16.59
N LYS A 173 -17.55 4.23 17.21
CA LYS A 173 -17.72 4.83 18.53
C LYS A 173 -18.37 6.22 18.50
N TYR A 174 -18.08 7.01 17.47
CA TYR A 174 -18.47 8.43 17.45
C TYR A 174 -19.36 8.82 16.27
N LEU A 175 -19.33 8.05 15.16
CA LEU A 175 -19.96 8.44 13.91
C LEU A 175 -21.08 7.48 13.47
N GLY A 176 -21.67 6.76 14.42
CA GLY A 176 -22.88 5.96 14.23
C GLY A 176 -22.68 4.63 13.50
N GLY A 177 -21.44 4.22 13.22
CA GLY A 177 -21.16 2.93 12.59
C GLY A 177 -19.95 2.94 11.67
N LYS A 178 -19.78 1.83 10.94
CA LYS A 178 -18.68 1.64 9.98
C LYS A 178 -18.73 2.65 8.85
N PRO A 179 -17.57 2.98 8.23
CA PRO A 179 -17.52 3.79 7.03
C PRO A 179 -18.42 3.26 5.92
N VAL A 180 -19.10 4.17 5.21
CA VAL A 180 -20.04 3.85 4.12
C VAL A 180 -19.55 4.33 2.75
N ALA A 181 -18.74 5.39 2.72
CA ALA A 181 -18.12 5.87 1.49
C ALA A 181 -16.77 6.53 1.79
N VAL A 182 -15.87 6.46 0.80
CA VAL A 182 -14.58 7.14 0.83
C VAL A 182 -14.42 7.93 -0.46
N VAL A 183 -14.02 9.19 -0.35
CA VAL A 183 -13.78 10.08 -1.48
C VAL A 183 -12.39 10.66 -1.34
N GLY A 184 -11.56 10.47 -2.36
CA GLY A 184 -10.24 11.10 -2.46
C GLY A 184 -10.19 12.00 -3.69
N HIS A 185 -9.58 13.17 -3.56
CA HIS A 185 -9.38 14.07 -4.68
C HIS A 185 -8.11 14.89 -4.52
N GLY A 186 -7.56 15.37 -5.64
CA GLY A 186 -6.34 16.17 -5.63
C GLY A 186 -5.70 16.31 -7.01
N GLY A 187 -4.54 16.90 -7.02
CA GLY A 187 -3.69 17.06 -8.19
C GLY A 187 -2.37 16.31 -8.07
N ALA A 188 -1.64 16.21 -9.18
CA ALA A 188 -0.30 15.64 -9.27
C ALA A 188 -0.16 14.21 -8.73
N GLN A 189 -1.24 13.43 -8.74
CA GLN A 189 -1.27 12.04 -8.27
C GLN A 189 -1.73 11.10 -9.39
N CYS A 190 -1.28 9.86 -9.35
CA CYS A 190 -1.66 8.83 -10.29
C CYS A 190 -2.77 7.94 -9.72
N LEU A 191 -3.85 7.73 -10.49
CA LEU A 191 -4.97 6.87 -10.08
C LEU A 191 -4.54 5.43 -9.79
N ILE A 192 -3.46 4.95 -10.40
CA ILE A 192 -2.96 3.59 -10.14
C ILE A 192 -2.03 3.57 -8.94
N THR A 193 -0.91 4.29 -9.00
CA THR A 193 0.11 4.22 -7.95
C THR A 193 -0.35 4.73 -6.60
N THR A 194 -1.04 5.88 -6.57
CA THR A 194 -1.62 6.42 -5.35
C THR A 194 -2.95 5.74 -5.03
N GLY A 195 -3.77 5.51 -6.07
CA GLY A 195 -5.08 4.88 -5.91
C GLY A 195 -5.03 3.50 -5.27
N MET A 196 -4.01 2.70 -5.57
CA MET A 196 -3.84 1.37 -4.96
C MET A 196 -3.78 1.42 -3.42
N HIS A 197 -3.16 2.44 -2.85
CA HIS A 197 -3.13 2.63 -1.40
C HIS A 197 -4.53 2.91 -0.82
N TRP A 198 -5.39 3.59 -1.57
CA TRP A 198 -6.76 3.90 -1.13
C TRP A 198 -7.72 2.75 -1.38
N ILE A 199 -7.54 2.01 -2.47
CA ILE A 199 -8.28 0.76 -2.71
C ILE A 199 -8.02 -0.21 -1.56
N ASP A 200 -6.75 -0.39 -1.20
CA ASP A 200 -6.35 -1.26 -0.11
C ASP A 200 -6.88 -0.78 1.25
N LEU A 201 -6.79 0.53 1.52
CA LEU A 201 -7.39 1.13 2.71
C LEU A 201 -8.89 0.80 2.81
N CYS A 202 -9.64 0.93 1.69
CA CYS A 202 -11.07 0.65 1.67
C CYS A 202 -11.38 -0.84 1.83
N ILE A 203 -10.57 -1.75 1.28
CA ILE A 203 -10.71 -3.19 1.52
C ILE A 203 -10.64 -3.46 3.03
N ASP A 204 -9.71 -2.82 3.74
CA ASP A 204 -9.59 -2.97 5.19
C ASP A 204 -10.68 -2.22 5.96
N LEU A 205 -11.00 -0.97 5.61
CA LEU A 205 -12.05 -0.20 6.30
C LEU A 205 -13.42 -0.85 6.18
N PHE A 206 -13.74 -1.37 5.01
CA PHE A 206 -15.04 -2.00 4.75
C PHE A 206 -15.06 -3.48 5.14
N GLN A 207 -13.89 -4.11 5.36
CA GLN A 207 -13.77 -5.56 5.55
C GLN A 207 -14.50 -6.30 4.43
N ASP A 208 -14.27 -5.87 3.19
CA ASP A 208 -14.95 -6.34 1.99
C ASP A 208 -14.08 -6.08 0.76
N ASN A 209 -14.27 -6.86 -0.29
CA ASN A 209 -13.56 -6.71 -1.55
C ASN A 209 -14.39 -5.91 -2.54
N PRO A 210 -13.77 -5.08 -3.40
CA PRO A 210 -14.49 -4.38 -4.45
C PRO A 210 -15.12 -5.38 -5.44
N LYS A 211 -16.34 -5.06 -5.89
CA LYS A 211 -17.16 -5.92 -6.79
C LYS A 211 -17.16 -5.44 -8.22
N ALA A 212 -17.01 -4.12 -8.41
CA ALA A 212 -16.97 -3.53 -9.73
C ALA A 212 -16.18 -2.21 -9.69
N VAL A 213 -15.72 -1.77 -10.85
CA VAL A 213 -15.10 -0.45 -11.04
C VAL A 213 -15.56 0.20 -12.33
N SER A 214 -15.85 1.51 -12.26
CA SER A 214 -16.12 2.37 -13.42
C SER A 214 -15.14 3.54 -13.41
N ALA A 215 -14.57 3.89 -14.58
CA ALA A 215 -13.58 4.93 -14.67
C ALA A 215 -13.71 5.79 -15.94
N ILE A 216 -13.46 7.10 -15.77
CA ILE A 216 -13.20 8.06 -16.83
C ILE A 216 -11.80 8.59 -16.57
N ALA A 217 -10.81 8.00 -17.18
CA ALA A 217 -9.41 8.31 -16.95
C ALA A 217 -8.60 8.23 -18.24
N HIS A 218 -7.48 8.94 -18.25
CA HIS A 218 -6.61 9.05 -19.41
C HIS A 218 -5.14 8.88 -19.02
N PRO A 219 -4.33 8.18 -19.83
CA PRO A 219 -2.90 8.11 -19.61
C PRO A 219 -2.25 9.44 -20.00
N GLN A 220 -1.25 9.83 -19.25
CA GLN A 220 -0.37 10.95 -19.55
C GLN A 220 1.07 10.49 -19.48
N LYS A 221 1.87 10.88 -20.48
CA LYS A 221 3.31 10.56 -20.50
C LYS A 221 4.13 11.56 -19.67
N ILE A 222 3.73 11.78 -18.43
CA ILE A 222 4.40 12.70 -17.50
C ILE A 222 4.81 11.91 -16.24
N SER A 223 5.46 10.77 -16.43
CA SER A 223 5.98 10.06 -15.27
C SER A 223 7.32 10.67 -14.85
N PRO A 224 7.46 11.14 -13.59
CA PRO A 224 8.74 11.61 -13.10
C PRO A 224 9.77 10.47 -12.90
N ARG A 225 9.35 9.21 -13.04
CA ARG A 225 10.20 8.04 -12.83
C ARG A 225 10.81 7.50 -14.11
N SER A 226 10.04 7.49 -15.21
CA SER A 226 10.50 7.02 -16.50
C SER A 226 9.57 7.54 -17.60
N PRO A 227 10.10 7.96 -18.76
CA PRO A 227 9.28 8.37 -19.91
C PRO A 227 8.50 7.20 -20.53
N LEU A 228 8.83 5.96 -20.16
CA LEU A 228 8.13 4.75 -20.62
C LEU A 228 6.89 4.42 -19.77
N LEU A 229 6.72 5.10 -18.63
CA LEU A 229 5.60 4.85 -17.71
C LEU A 229 4.50 5.88 -17.90
N GLU A 230 3.27 5.44 -17.75
CA GLU A 230 2.08 6.28 -17.85
C GLU A 230 1.56 6.66 -16.46
N MET A 231 1.24 7.93 -16.28
CA MET A 231 0.44 8.40 -15.16
C MET A 231 -1.01 8.55 -15.60
N TRP A 232 -1.91 7.87 -14.92
CA TRP A 232 -3.34 7.94 -15.21
C TRP A 232 -4.02 8.96 -14.31
N SER A 233 -4.74 9.90 -14.92
CA SER A 233 -5.55 10.91 -14.24
C SER A 233 -6.99 10.87 -14.70
N GLY A 234 -7.91 11.36 -13.88
CA GLY A 234 -9.35 11.34 -14.12
C GLY A 234 -10.10 10.91 -12.87
N THR A 235 -11.24 10.26 -13.05
CA THR A 235 -12.11 9.78 -11.96
C THR A 235 -12.34 8.30 -12.09
N ALA A 236 -12.31 7.60 -10.95
CA ALA A 236 -12.68 6.19 -10.84
C ALA A 236 -13.51 5.94 -9.58
N ALA A 237 -14.48 5.03 -9.70
CA ALA A 237 -15.33 4.62 -8.60
C ALA A 237 -15.37 3.09 -8.49
N TRP A 238 -15.09 2.57 -7.28
CA TRP A 238 -15.20 1.15 -6.94
C TRP A 238 -16.42 0.92 -6.09
N ALA A 239 -17.26 -0.01 -6.48
CA ALA A 239 -18.41 -0.47 -5.72
C ALA A 239 -18.03 -1.67 -4.84
N PHE A 240 -18.50 -1.64 -3.59
CA PHE A 240 -18.40 -2.73 -2.61
C PHE A 240 -19.80 -3.21 -2.23
N SER A 241 -19.92 -4.30 -1.48
CA SER A 241 -21.23 -4.76 -0.98
C SER A 241 -21.87 -3.70 -0.07
N ASN A 242 -23.20 -3.81 0.09
CA ASN A 242 -23.99 -2.93 0.97
C ASN A 242 -23.92 -1.44 0.59
N ASN A 243 -23.88 -1.13 -0.70
CA ASN A 243 -23.86 0.24 -1.23
C ASN A 243 -22.71 1.10 -0.66
N ARG A 244 -21.53 0.51 -0.49
CA ARG A 244 -20.32 1.22 -0.10
C ARG A 244 -19.48 1.51 -1.34
N TYR A 245 -18.80 2.65 -1.32
CA TYR A 245 -18.06 3.14 -2.49
C TYR A 245 -16.73 3.77 -2.09
N LEU A 246 -15.72 3.59 -2.96
CA LEU A 246 -14.53 4.43 -3.03
C LEU A 246 -14.62 5.24 -4.32
N THR A 247 -14.45 6.55 -4.25
CA THR A 247 -14.29 7.41 -5.43
C THR A 247 -12.98 8.18 -5.34
N LEU A 248 -12.18 8.13 -6.42
CA LEU A 248 -10.94 8.90 -6.53
C LEU A 248 -10.99 9.80 -7.76
N THR A 249 -10.58 11.06 -7.59
CA THR A 249 -10.46 12.01 -8.68
C THR A 249 -9.13 12.73 -8.60
N TYR A 250 -8.26 12.51 -9.59
CA TYR A 250 -6.95 13.15 -9.66
C TYR A 250 -6.76 13.86 -10.99
N SER A 251 -6.18 15.07 -10.91
CA SER A 251 -5.87 15.88 -12.08
C SER A 251 -4.40 16.22 -12.14
N ASN A 252 -3.73 15.80 -13.21
CA ASN A 252 -2.32 16.13 -13.45
C ASN A 252 -2.11 17.61 -13.87
N SER A 253 -3.20 18.36 -14.05
CA SER A 253 -3.15 19.81 -14.29
C SER A 253 -3.05 20.64 -13.01
N SER A 254 -3.09 20.01 -11.85
CA SER A 254 -2.91 20.64 -10.54
C SER A 254 -1.71 20.06 -9.83
N SER A 255 -0.93 20.90 -9.15
CA SER A 255 0.17 20.50 -8.28
C SER A 255 -0.24 20.42 -6.81
N VAL A 256 -1.50 20.68 -6.50
CA VAL A 256 -2.02 20.65 -5.13
C VAL A 256 -2.24 19.20 -4.69
N GLU A 257 -1.60 18.82 -3.59
CA GLU A 257 -1.79 17.51 -3.00
C GLU A 257 -3.25 17.33 -2.52
N GLY A 258 -3.73 16.09 -2.56
CA GLY A 258 -5.14 15.80 -2.33
C GLY A 258 -5.46 15.43 -0.89
N GLU A 259 -6.76 15.37 -0.60
CA GLU A 259 -7.31 14.94 0.66
C GLU A 259 -8.18 13.69 0.51
N LEU A 260 -8.44 13.02 1.63
CA LEU A 260 -9.34 11.88 1.72
C LEU A 260 -10.45 12.17 2.71
N VAL A 261 -11.70 11.95 2.29
CA VAL A 261 -12.88 12.10 3.14
C VAL A 261 -13.57 10.76 3.31
N ILE A 262 -13.77 10.33 4.54
CA ILE A 262 -14.40 9.05 4.91
C ILE A 262 -15.74 9.37 5.54
N TYR A 263 -16.83 8.96 4.91
CA TYR A 263 -18.19 9.17 5.39
C TYR A 263 -18.62 7.98 6.24
N CYS A 264 -19.23 8.31 7.39
CA CYS A 264 -19.89 7.39 8.30
C CYS A 264 -21.36 7.79 8.47
N PRO A 265 -22.23 6.96 9.10
CA PRO A 265 -23.67 7.26 9.20
C PRO A 265 -24.04 8.63 9.77
N THR A 266 -23.28 9.15 10.74
CA THR A 266 -23.61 10.43 11.42
C THR A 266 -22.49 11.46 11.36
N GLY A 267 -21.50 11.29 10.50
CA GLY A 267 -20.40 12.23 10.37
C GLY A 267 -19.38 11.79 9.35
N ARG A 268 -18.23 12.45 9.35
CA ARG A 268 -17.12 12.16 8.43
C ARG A 268 -15.77 12.34 9.11
N ILE A 269 -14.76 11.74 8.51
CA ILE A 269 -13.36 11.90 8.87
C ILE A 269 -12.65 12.47 7.65
N GLU A 270 -11.86 13.51 7.84
CA GLU A 270 -11.02 14.12 6.81
C GLU A 270 -9.55 13.83 7.14
N ILE A 271 -8.79 13.43 6.12
CA ILE A 271 -7.33 13.26 6.19
C ILE A 271 -6.74 14.24 5.19
N ASP A 272 -6.07 15.28 5.69
CA ASP A 272 -5.44 16.29 4.85
C ASP A 272 -4.12 15.82 4.25
N PRO A 273 -3.51 16.59 3.32
CA PRO A 273 -2.21 16.25 2.73
C PRO A 273 -1.06 16.09 3.74
N ASN A 274 -1.14 16.75 4.89
CA ASN A 274 -0.12 16.65 5.95
C ASN A 274 -0.35 15.43 6.87
N GLY A 275 -1.41 14.65 6.61
CA GLY A 275 -1.79 13.50 7.43
C GLY A 275 -2.55 13.89 8.71
N VAL A 276 -3.02 15.13 8.83
CA VAL A 276 -3.89 15.55 9.94
C VAL A 276 -5.25 14.95 9.75
N ILE A 277 -5.76 14.30 10.79
CA ILE A 277 -7.06 13.64 10.79
C ILE A 277 -8.03 14.48 11.60
N THR A 278 -9.10 14.90 10.95
CA THR A 278 -10.19 15.68 11.58
C THR A 278 -11.49 14.91 11.53
N MET A 279 -12.14 14.79 12.66
CA MET A 279 -13.46 14.18 12.77
C MET A 279 -14.53 15.27 12.81
N HIS A 280 -15.62 15.08 12.06
CA HIS A 280 -16.80 15.92 12.05
C HIS A 280 -18.02 15.08 12.43
N GLN A 281 -18.61 15.38 13.58
CA GLN A 281 -19.74 14.63 14.14
C GLN A 281 -21.00 15.49 14.20
N ARG A 282 -22.16 14.93 13.89
CA ARG A 282 -23.45 15.56 14.13
C ARG A 282 -23.71 15.71 15.63
N LYS A 283 -24.34 16.84 16.01
CA LYS A 283 -24.61 17.12 17.42
C LYS A 283 -25.80 16.33 17.97
N SER A 284 -26.73 15.87 17.12
CA SER A 284 -27.95 15.19 17.52
C SER A 284 -28.04 13.78 16.94
N SER A 285 -28.36 12.79 17.76
CA SER A 285 -28.65 11.43 17.36
C SER A 285 -30.04 11.23 16.74
N GLU A 286 -30.93 12.23 16.85
CA GLU A 286 -32.33 12.13 16.42
C GLU A 286 -32.49 12.00 14.91
N VAL A 287 -31.46 12.40 14.14
CA VAL A 287 -31.49 12.34 12.67
C VAL A 287 -31.45 10.92 12.11
N LEU A 288 -30.94 9.95 12.87
CA LEU A 288 -30.91 8.55 12.44
C LEU A 288 -32.28 7.87 12.44
N THR A 289 -33.22 8.39 13.20
CA THR A 289 -34.58 7.83 13.28
C THR A 289 -35.51 8.40 12.20
N ASP A 290 -35.17 9.55 11.63
CA ASP A 290 -35.95 10.16 10.53
C ASP A 290 -35.44 9.60 9.19
N LYS A 291 -36.20 8.69 8.60
CA LYS A 291 -35.92 8.09 7.27
C LYS A 291 -36.01 9.10 6.11
N ARG A 292 -36.29 10.37 6.37
CA ARG A 292 -36.32 11.42 5.36
C ARG A 292 -34.91 11.95 5.13
N ILE A 293 -34.27 11.40 4.12
CA ILE A 293 -32.92 11.71 3.68
C ILE A 293 -32.71 13.19 3.29
N THR A 294 -33.78 13.97 3.17
CA THR A 294 -33.76 15.34 2.63
C THR A 294 -33.48 16.45 3.65
N ARG A 295 -33.40 16.17 4.94
CA ARG A 295 -33.00 17.20 5.94
C ARG A 295 -31.49 17.28 6.03
N VAL A 296 -30.96 18.20 5.26
CA VAL A 296 -29.57 18.67 5.36
C VAL A 296 -29.53 19.68 6.52
N GLY A 297 -28.59 19.54 7.45
CA GLY A 297 -28.19 20.77 8.02
C GLY A 297 -28.11 20.94 9.51
N GLU A 298 -27.62 20.00 10.28
CA GLU A 298 -27.02 20.37 11.56
C GLU A 298 -25.52 20.64 11.39
N ALA A 299 -25.06 21.71 12.04
CA ALA A 299 -23.63 22.00 12.12
C ALA A 299 -22.89 20.82 12.76
N LEU A 300 -21.80 20.38 12.13
CA LEU A 300 -20.94 19.36 12.68
C LEU A 300 -20.05 19.96 13.78
N SER A 301 -19.86 19.25 14.88
CA SER A 301 -18.75 19.53 15.79
C SER A 301 -17.48 18.89 15.23
N SER A 302 -16.37 19.61 15.30
CA SER A 302 -15.08 19.14 14.77
C SER A 302 -14.10 18.85 15.90
N GLY A 303 -13.23 17.88 15.70
CA GLY A 303 -12.13 17.55 16.59
C GLY A 303 -10.97 16.93 15.83
N VAL A 304 -9.76 17.25 16.23
CA VAL A 304 -8.53 16.64 15.67
C VAL A 304 -8.27 15.31 16.36
N ILE A 305 -7.85 14.32 15.59
CA ILE A 305 -7.51 13.00 16.05
C ILE A 305 -6.00 12.85 15.97
N GLU A 306 -5.39 12.54 17.09
CA GLU A 306 -3.98 12.20 17.15
C GLU A 306 -3.81 10.68 17.11
N ILE A 307 -2.98 10.20 16.19
CA ILE A 307 -2.53 8.80 16.14
C ILE A 307 -1.15 8.76 16.77
N ASN A 308 -0.94 7.81 17.68
CA ASN A 308 0.38 7.60 18.25
C ASN A 308 1.40 7.29 17.15
N PRO A 309 2.60 7.89 17.21
CA PRO A 309 3.66 7.59 16.26
C PRO A 309 3.99 6.09 16.32
N GLN A 310 4.22 5.52 15.16
CA GLN A 310 4.57 4.13 15.04
C GLN A 310 5.95 3.85 15.62
N VAL A 311 6.05 2.86 16.52
CA VAL A 311 7.30 2.53 17.21
C VAL A 311 8.30 1.83 16.26
N VAL A 312 7.79 0.98 15.36
CA VAL A 312 8.61 0.21 14.41
C VAL A 312 8.29 0.64 12.99
N HIS A 313 9.33 0.90 12.19
CA HIS A 313 9.15 1.28 10.80
C HIS A 313 8.48 0.16 10.00
N PRO A 314 7.46 0.42 9.15
CA PRO A 314 6.73 -0.60 8.40
C PRO A 314 7.62 -1.59 7.61
N THR A 315 8.65 -1.09 6.94
CA THR A 315 9.60 -1.96 6.23
C THR A 315 10.31 -2.94 7.17
N ILE A 316 10.74 -2.48 8.36
CA ILE A 316 11.37 -3.36 9.36
C ILE A 316 10.39 -4.45 9.82
N GLN A 317 9.14 -4.08 10.04
CA GLN A 317 8.11 -5.05 10.43
C GLN A 317 7.87 -6.09 9.33
N MET A 318 7.74 -5.66 8.05
CA MET A 318 7.61 -6.57 6.90
C MET A 318 8.80 -7.55 6.80
N LEU A 319 10.01 -7.04 6.93
CA LEU A 319 11.22 -7.87 6.88
C LEU A 319 11.28 -8.88 8.03
N ASN A 320 10.92 -8.45 9.25
CA ASN A 320 10.86 -9.34 10.41
C ASN A 320 9.82 -10.44 10.24
N GLU A 321 8.64 -10.15 9.68
CA GLU A 321 7.61 -11.15 9.39
C GLU A 321 8.10 -12.17 8.36
N LEU A 322 8.78 -11.72 7.29
CA LEU A 322 9.38 -12.59 6.29
C LEU A 322 10.47 -13.49 6.89
N ASP A 323 11.33 -12.95 7.73
CA ASP A 323 12.46 -13.69 8.31
C ASP A 323 12.03 -14.69 9.37
N THR A 324 11.01 -14.35 10.16
CA THR A 324 10.50 -15.23 11.22
C THR A 324 9.48 -16.25 10.74
N GLY A 325 8.91 -16.05 9.52
CA GLY A 325 7.89 -16.94 8.98
C GLY A 325 6.56 -16.89 9.71
N VAL A 326 6.30 -15.84 10.49
CA VAL A 326 4.99 -15.62 11.10
C VAL A 326 3.94 -15.24 10.06
N GLU A 327 2.67 -15.30 10.44
CA GLU A 327 1.58 -14.85 9.57
C GLU A 327 1.80 -13.39 9.17
N LEU A 328 1.80 -13.15 7.86
CA LEU A 328 2.04 -11.82 7.30
C LEU A 328 0.85 -10.89 7.60
N THR A 329 1.11 -9.74 8.18
CA THR A 329 0.10 -8.68 8.42
C THR A 329 -0.60 -8.28 7.12
N TYR A 330 0.14 -8.24 6.00
CA TYR A 330 -0.41 -8.03 4.67
C TYR A 330 -0.23 -9.26 3.80
N SER A 331 -1.30 -10.01 3.62
CA SER A 331 -1.27 -11.27 2.88
C SER A 331 -1.14 -11.05 1.36
N THR A 332 -0.52 -12.01 0.69
CA THR A 332 -0.44 -12.05 -0.79
C THR A 332 -1.81 -11.94 -1.45
N THR A 333 -2.82 -12.59 -0.87
CA THR A 333 -4.20 -12.55 -1.40
C THR A 333 -4.78 -11.14 -1.35
N ALA A 334 -4.59 -10.41 -0.25
CA ALA A 334 -5.05 -9.03 -0.13
C ALA A 334 -4.34 -8.12 -1.15
N ALA A 335 -3.03 -8.30 -1.33
CA ALA A 335 -2.25 -7.58 -2.33
C ALA A 335 -2.75 -7.84 -3.76
N ALA A 336 -3.07 -9.08 -4.07
CA ALA A 336 -3.60 -9.46 -5.38
C ALA A 336 -4.98 -8.85 -5.65
N ILE A 337 -5.86 -8.81 -4.65
CA ILE A 337 -7.18 -8.18 -4.76
C ILE A 337 -7.03 -6.69 -5.06
N ALA A 338 -6.17 -5.99 -4.32
CA ALA A 338 -5.92 -4.56 -4.53
C ALA A 338 -5.31 -4.28 -5.93
N ALA A 339 -4.35 -5.10 -6.36
CA ALA A 339 -3.73 -5.00 -7.68
C ALA A 339 -4.72 -5.28 -8.81
N ASN A 340 -5.54 -6.35 -8.69
CA ASN A 340 -6.59 -6.66 -9.66
C ASN A 340 -7.62 -5.51 -9.78
N ALA A 341 -8.04 -4.93 -8.66
CA ALA A 341 -8.96 -3.81 -8.64
C ALA A 341 -8.36 -2.54 -9.26
N ALA A 342 -7.06 -2.30 -9.08
CA ALA A 342 -6.35 -1.19 -9.72
C ALA A 342 -6.22 -1.39 -11.23
N LEU A 343 -5.89 -2.60 -11.70
CA LEU A 343 -5.83 -2.91 -13.13
C LEU A 343 -7.22 -2.88 -13.78
N GLY A 344 -8.27 -3.30 -13.06
CA GLY A 344 -9.65 -3.18 -13.49
C GLY A 344 -10.07 -1.75 -13.82
N LEU A 345 -9.54 -0.74 -13.11
CA LEU A 345 -9.73 0.67 -13.45
C LEU A 345 -9.21 0.98 -14.87
N LEU A 346 -8.01 0.50 -15.22
CA LEU A 346 -7.41 0.75 -16.52
C LEU A 346 -8.24 0.13 -17.64
N ILE A 347 -8.74 -1.08 -17.42
CA ILE A 347 -9.65 -1.76 -18.34
C ILE A 347 -10.94 -0.95 -18.50
N SER A 348 -11.55 -0.51 -17.39
CA SER A 348 -12.76 0.31 -17.42
C SER A 348 -12.55 1.63 -18.21
N ALA A 349 -11.46 2.33 -17.94
CA ALA A 349 -11.13 3.58 -18.64
C ALA A 349 -10.91 3.36 -20.15
N THR A 350 -10.33 2.23 -20.55
CA THR A 350 -10.07 1.89 -21.94
C THR A 350 -11.34 1.44 -22.67
N THR A 351 -12.12 0.56 -22.06
CA THR A 351 -13.35 0.01 -22.65
C THR A 351 -14.55 0.94 -22.52
N LYS A 352 -14.50 1.91 -21.61
CA LYS A 352 -15.62 2.81 -21.23
C LYS A 352 -16.83 2.05 -20.66
N HIS A 353 -16.57 0.91 -20.04
CA HIS A 353 -17.58 0.07 -19.39
C HIS A 353 -17.23 -0.19 -17.93
N GLU A 354 -18.24 -0.48 -17.13
CA GLU A 354 -18.03 -1.03 -15.80
C GLU A 354 -17.39 -2.41 -15.90
N ILE A 355 -16.39 -2.65 -15.06
CA ILE A 355 -15.67 -3.92 -14.99
C ILE A 355 -16.02 -4.62 -13.68
N GLN A 356 -16.49 -5.86 -13.78
CA GLN A 356 -16.71 -6.72 -12.62
C GLN A 356 -15.38 -7.19 -12.04
N LEU A 357 -15.28 -7.28 -10.73
CA LEU A 357 -14.07 -7.65 -10.00
C LEU A 357 -14.27 -8.94 -9.20
N PRO A 358 -13.29 -9.82 -9.13
CA PRO A 358 -12.00 -9.74 -9.83
C PRO A 358 -12.16 -9.85 -11.35
N VAL A 359 -11.26 -9.22 -12.10
CA VAL A 359 -11.24 -9.34 -13.56
C VAL A 359 -11.06 -10.81 -13.95
N SER A 360 -11.95 -11.30 -14.80
CA SER A 360 -11.96 -12.68 -15.25
C SER A 360 -10.75 -13.00 -16.14
N ASN A 361 -10.26 -14.24 -16.06
CA ASN A 361 -9.25 -14.79 -16.98
C ASN A 361 -9.76 -14.95 -18.42
N MET A 362 -11.07 -14.81 -18.64
CA MET A 362 -11.69 -14.76 -19.97
C MET A 362 -11.66 -13.35 -20.58
N SER A 363 -11.24 -12.33 -19.85
CA SER A 363 -11.10 -10.96 -20.37
C SER A 363 -10.02 -10.91 -21.45
N GLU A 364 -10.27 -10.16 -22.53
CA GLU A 364 -9.28 -9.85 -23.56
C GLU A 364 -8.05 -9.11 -22.99
N TYR A 365 -8.21 -8.42 -21.86
CA TYR A 365 -7.12 -7.72 -21.14
C TYR A 365 -6.40 -8.59 -20.12
N TYR A 366 -6.74 -9.87 -19.99
CA TYR A 366 -6.14 -10.76 -18.99
C TYR A 366 -4.61 -10.79 -19.03
N GLY A 367 -4.04 -10.92 -20.23
CA GLY A 367 -2.59 -10.95 -20.46
C GLY A 367 -1.99 -9.59 -20.83
N PHE A 368 -2.79 -8.52 -20.88
CA PHE A 368 -2.28 -7.20 -21.24
C PHE A 368 -1.39 -6.62 -20.14
N GLU A 369 -0.20 -6.14 -20.53
CA GLU A 369 0.77 -5.53 -19.62
C GLU A 369 0.68 -4.01 -19.69
N TRP A 370 0.37 -3.39 -18.57
CA TRP A 370 0.19 -1.94 -18.47
C TRP A 370 1.52 -1.26 -18.13
N SER A 371 1.84 -0.16 -18.80
CA SER A 371 3.04 0.64 -18.54
C SER A 371 2.88 1.51 -17.28
N VAL A 372 2.62 0.91 -16.14
CA VAL A 372 2.38 1.61 -14.85
C VAL A 372 3.35 1.17 -13.76
N THR A 373 3.51 2.03 -12.72
CA THR A 373 4.40 1.74 -11.58
C THR A 373 3.83 2.25 -10.26
#